data_953c15d07f88b5f9d600d305c25b3e61
#
_entry.id   953c15d07f88b5f9d600d305c25b3e61
#
_cell.length_a   1.000
_cell.length_b   1.000
_cell.length_c   1.000
_cell.angle_alpha   90.00
_cell.angle_beta   90.00
_cell.angle_gamma   90.00
#
_symmetry.space_group_name_H-M   'P 1'
#
loop_
_entity.id
_entity.type
_entity.pdbx_description
1 polymer ?
#
loop_
_entity_poly.entity_id
_entity_poly.type
_entity_poly.pdbx_seq_one_letter_code
_entity_poly.pdbx_strand_id
1 'polypeptide(L)'
;IPLFIGMVLFIIGSISCALSTNMTEVVLWRIFQAIGACVGPMLSRAMIRDMYGATKAAQTMSTLMMIMAVAPIAGPFVGGGLLAVGTWQLIFWAMAIVGVMLFAALFFLPETLPQETRAPQSFLHTFGNYGNLLKNGRYMRYTICVTAFYVAVYAFVSGSPSVYITHFGIPEQYFGLFFGINILGVTMVSALNRRLLRTYTLDVLIRRSLAVAVTAAIVLAALSLTEIGGLWGVVAPMFFIFSTNGIIAACTNAAALSSVPTRMTGAAAALLGSLQYGSGVVSSALLALLSDGTPRAMSGIIAVVIV
;
A
#
# COMPACT_ATOMS: atom_id res chain seq x y z
N ILE A 1 2.74 -11.63 -22.65
CA ILE A 1 4.14 -11.15 -22.71
C ILE A 1 4.48 -10.21 -21.52
N PRO A 2 3.75 -9.12 -21.20
CA PRO A 2 4.13 -8.20 -20.12
C PRO A 2 4.28 -8.88 -18.74
N LEU A 3 3.43 -9.87 -18.44
CA LEU A 3 3.47 -10.59 -17.18
C LEU A 3 4.77 -11.41 -17.02
N PHE A 4 5.22 -12.05 -18.10
CA PHE A 4 6.50 -12.78 -18.13
C PHE A 4 7.68 -11.84 -17.90
N ILE A 5 7.71 -10.69 -18.60
CA ILE A 5 8.76 -9.68 -18.43
C ILE A 5 8.79 -9.16 -16.99
N GLY A 6 7.62 -8.83 -16.43
CA GLY A 6 7.50 -8.38 -15.04
C GLY A 6 8.02 -9.41 -14.04
N MET A 7 7.67 -10.68 -14.21
CA MET A 7 8.15 -11.75 -13.33
C MET A 7 9.66 -11.99 -13.44
N VAL A 8 10.22 -11.92 -14.65
CA VAL A 8 11.69 -12.01 -14.85
C VAL A 8 12.39 -10.86 -14.14
N LEU A 9 11.91 -9.61 -14.30
CA LEU A 9 12.46 -8.46 -13.58
C LEU A 9 12.35 -8.61 -12.05
N PHE A 10 11.24 -9.13 -11.56
CA PHE A 10 11.06 -9.39 -10.13
C PHE A 10 12.05 -10.44 -9.60
N ILE A 11 12.23 -11.55 -10.33
CA ILE A 11 13.16 -12.63 -9.95
C ILE A 11 14.60 -12.12 -9.96
N ILE A 12 15.03 -11.48 -11.07
CA ILE A 12 16.37 -10.91 -11.18
C ILE A 12 16.62 -9.89 -10.07
N GLY A 13 15.68 -8.95 -9.84
CA GLY A 13 15.78 -7.98 -8.76
C GLY A 13 15.90 -8.64 -7.39
N SER A 14 15.12 -9.69 -7.12
CA SER A 14 15.15 -10.42 -5.85
C SER A 14 16.50 -11.15 -5.64
N ILE A 15 16.98 -11.87 -6.65
CA ILE A 15 18.28 -12.56 -6.59
C ILE A 15 19.42 -11.55 -6.40
N SER A 16 19.41 -10.46 -7.16
CA SER A 16 20.45 -9.43 -7.07
C SER A 16 20.43 -8.72 -5.71
N CYS A 17 19.26 -8.47 -5.12
CA CYS A 17 19.17 -7.99 -3.73
C CYS A 17 19.77 -8.99 -2.74
N ALA A 18 19.51 -10.29 -2.91
CA ALA A 18 20.06 -11.33 -2.03
C ALA A 18 21.59 -11.46 -2.12
N LEU A 19 22.17 -11.17 -3.28
CA LEU A 19 23.60 -11.21 -3.54
C LEU A 19 24.30 -9.87 -3.23
N SER A 20 23.56 -8.81 -2.97
CA SER A 20 24.13 -7.49 -2.70
C SER A 20 24.96 -7.48 -1.42
N THR A 21 26.09 -6.78 -1.47
CA THR A 21 27.04 -6.66 -0.36
C THR A 21 26.89 -5.32 0.38
N ASN A 22 26.25 -4.35 -0.24
CA ASN A 22 26.06 -3.02 0.32
C ASN A 22 24.62 -2.51 0.08
N MET A 23 24.19 -1.55 0.89
CA MET A 23 22.83 -1.02 0.88
C MET A 23 22.47 -0.28 -0.41
N THR A 24 23.45 0.35 -1.07
CA THR A 24 23.22 1.07 -2.33
C THR A 24 22.85 0.11 -3.45
N GLU A 25 23.50 -1.03 -3.55
CA GLU A 25 23.14 -2.09 -4.50
C GLU A 25 21.72 -2.60 -4.25
N VAL A 26 21.36 -2.86 -2.97
CA VAL A 26 19.99 -3.28 -2.61
C VAL A 26 18.98 -2.27 -3.11
N VAL A 27 19.18 -0.98 -2.87
CA VAL A 27 18.26 0.08 -3.30
C VAL A 27 18.09 0.08 -4.82
N LEU A 28 19.17 -0.03 -5.58
CA LEU A 28 19.13 -0.07 -7.04
C LEU A 28 18.37 -1.31 -7.55
N TRP A 29 18.67 -2.49 -7.04
CA TRP A 29 17.99 -3.72 -7.46
C TRP A 29 16.52 -3.76 -7.02
N ARG A 30 16.17 -3.11 -5.91
CA ARG A 30 14.77 -2.92 -5.49
C ARG A 30 13.94 -2.13 -6.49
N ILE A 31 14.52 -1.22 -7.28
CA ILE A 31 13.80 -0.52 -8.36
C ILE A 31 13.33 -1.51 -9.42
N PHE A 32 14.22 -2.39 -9.89
CA PHE A 32 13.87 -3.44 -10.87
C PHE A 32 12.86 -4.43 -10.31
N GLN A 33 13.05 -4.86 -9.07
CA GLN A 33 12.12 -5.73 -8.37
C GLN A 33 10.73 -5.10 -8.25
N ALA A 34 10.63 -3.82 -7.90
CA ALA A 34 9.36 -3.10 -7.76
C ALA A 34 8.63 -2.95 -9.10
N ILE A 35 9.36 -2.61 -10.18
CA ILE A 35 8.79 -2.54 -11.54
C ILE A 35 8.18 -3.90 -11.91
N GLY A 36 8.91 -4.99 -11.66
CA GLY A 36 8.41 -6.34 -11.91
C GLY A 36 7.19 -6.70 -11.07
N ALA A 37 7.19 -6.36 -9.79
CA ALA A 37 6.10 -6.66 -8.85
C ALA A 37 4.78 -5.95 -9.20
N CYS A 38 4.83 -4.73 -9.76
CA CYS A 38 3.63 -3.96 -10.11
C CYS A 38 2.76 -4.64 -11.18
N VAL A 39 3.36 -5.43 -12.05
CA VAL A 39 2.67 -6.04 -13.21
C VAL A 39 1.65 -7.09 -12.76
N GLY A 40 1.95 -7.86 -11.71
CA GLY A 40 1.08 -8.94 -11.21
C GLY A 40 -0.32 -8.44 -10.80
N PRO A 41 -0.45 -7.55 -9.80
CA PRO A 41 -1.74 -7.04 -9.35
C PRO A 41 -2.52 -6.26 -10.44
N MET A 42 -1.82 -5.62 -11.36
CA MET A 42 -2.45 -4.87 -12.45
C MET A 42 -3.09 -5.81 -13.47
N LEU A 43 -2.33 -6.79 -13.95
CA LEU A 43 -2.80 -7.71 -14.99
C LEU A 43 -3.79 -8.73 -14.44
N SER A 44 -3.65 -9.20 -13.21
CA SER A 44 -4.61 -10.13 -12.61
C SER A 44 -6.04 -9.55 -12.58
N ARG A 45 -6.19 -8.26 -12.28
CA ARG A 45 -7.50 -7.56 -12.32
C ARG A 45 -8.04 -7.46 -13.76
N ALA A 46 -7.18 -7.20 -14.73
CA ALA A 46 -7.56 -7.15 -16.14
C ALA A 46 -8.01 -8.54 -16.63
N MET A 47 -7.23 -9.57 -16.35
CA MET A 47 -7.54 -10.96 -16.71
C MET A 47 -8.88 -11.43 -16.13
N ILE A 48 -9.15 -11.14 -14.84
CA ILE A 48 -10.43 -11.49 -14.20
C ILE A 48 -11.60 -10.85 -14.97
N ARG A 49 -11.48 -9.59 -15.36
CA ARG A 49 -12.51 -8.88 -16.11
C ARG A 49 -12.69 -9.46 -17.52
N ASP A 50 -11.59 -9.88 -18.17
CA ASP A 50 -11.61 -10.37 -19.54
C ASP A 50 -12.13 -11.83 -19.62
N MET A 51 -11.92 -12.63 -18.56
CA MET A 51 -12.32 -14.05 -18.51
C MET A 51 -13.73 -14.28 -18.03
N TYR A 52 -14.29 -13.40 -17.20
CA TYR A 52 -15.55 -13.65 -16.50
C TYR A 52 -16.59 -12.56 -16.77
N GLY A 53 -17.85 -12.96 -16.90
CA GLY A 53 -18.99 -12.03 -16.89
C GLY A 53 -19.11 -11.28 -15.56
N ALA A 54 -19.84 -10.16 -15.56
CA ALA A 54 -19.86 -9.17 -14.48
C ALA A 54 -19.99 -9.75 -13.05
N THR A 55 -20.93 -10.69 -12.84
CA THR A 55 -21.18 -11.29 -11.50
C THR A 55 -20.01 -12.15 -11.03
N LYS A 56 -19.49 -13.03 -11.90
CA LYS A 56 -18.37 -13.91 -11.56
C LYS A 56 -17.05 -13.14 -11.43
N ALA A 57 -16.85 -12.11 -12.26
CA ALA A 57 -15.72 -11.19 -12.13
C ALA A 57 -15.72 -10.48 -10.78
N ALA A 58 -16.88 -9.99 -10.32
CA ALA A 58 -17.00 -9.35 -8.99
C ALA A 58 -16.70 -10.32 -7.85
N GLN A 59 -17.15 -11.57 -7.92
CA GLN A 59 -16.83 -12.60 -6.93
C GLN A 59 -15.33 -12.92 -6.89
N THR A 60 -14.71 -13.11 -8.06
CA THR A 60 -13.28 -13.40 -8.18
C THR A 60 -12.42 -12.23 -7.70
N MET A 61 -12.82 -10.99 -8.02
CA MET A 61 -12.17 -9.78 -7.49
C MET A 61 -12.26 -9.71 -5.97
N SER A 62 -13.41 -10.07 -5.39
CA SER A 62 -13.56 -10.11 -3.92
C SER A 62 -12.62 -11.14 -3.30
N THR A 63 -12.45 -12.31 -3.90
CA THR A 63 -11.49 -13.33 -3.46
C THR A 63 -10.06 -12.82 -3.58
N LEU A 64 -9.70 -12.16 -4.69
CA LEU A 64 -8.38 -11.54 -4.86
C LEU A 64 -8.09 -10.52 -3.75
N MET A 65 -9.07 -9.66 -3.41
CA MET A 65 -8.92 -8.68 -2.34
C MET A 65 -8.75 -9.33 -0.96
N MET A 66 -9.43 -10.45 -0.69
CA MET A 66 -9.23 -11.20 0.56
C MET A 66 -7.81 -11.78 0.65
N ILE A 67 -7.29 -12.35 -0.43
CA ILE A 67 -5.91 -12.86 -0.49
C ILE A 67 -4.91 -11.71 -0.27
N MET A 68 -5.11 -10.57 -0.93
CA MET A 68 -4.26 -9.39 -0.77
C MET A 68 -4.29 -8.83 0.66
N ALA A 69 -5.39 -8.96 1.38
CA ALA A 69 -5.51 -8.50 2.77
C ALA A 69 -4.70 -9.37 3.77
N VAL A 70 -4.41 -10.62 3.41
CA VAL A 70 -3.57 -11.51 4.24
C VAL A 70 -2.08 -11.15 4.15
N ALA A 71 -1.62 -10.65 3.00
CA ALA A 71 -0.20 -10.39 2.75
C ALA A 71 0.46 -9.42 3.76
N PRO A 72 -0.15 -8.29 4.16
CA PRO A 72 0.43 -7.40 5.16
C PRO A 72 0.54 -8.02 6.56
N ILE A 73 -0.27 -9.03 6.86
CA ILE A 73 -0.18 -9.78 8.11
C ILE A 73 0.93 -10.83 8.00
N ALA A 74 0.90 -11.63 6.94
CA ALA A 74 1.87 -12.72 6.74
C ALA A 74 3.30 -12.19 6.55
N GLY A 75 3.49 -11.06 5.88
CA GLY A 75 4.80 -10.49 5.56
C GLY A 75 5.71 -10.31 6.77
N PRO A 76 5.34 -9.56 7.81
CA PRO A 76 6.15 -9.37 9.01
C PRO A 76 6.44 -10.66 9.77
N PHE A 77 5.47 -11.61 9.84
CA PHE A 77 5.68 -12.90 10.50
C PHE A 77 6.68 -13.78 9.75
N VAL A 78 6.52 -13.89 8.44
CA VAL A 78 7.45 -14.67 7.59
C VAL A 78 8.83 -14.00 7.60
N GLY A 79 8.88 -12.67 7.44
CA GLY A 79 10.14 -11.91 7.47
C GLY A 79 10.86 -12.04 8.80
N GLY A 80 10.17 -11.87 9.92
CA GLY A 80 10.74 -12.03 11.26
C GLY A 80 11.21 -13.47 11.53
N GLY A 81 10.46 -14.47 11.06
CA GLY A 81 10.86 -15.87 11.14
C GLY A 81 12.13 -16.18 10.34
N LEU A 82 12.28 -15.62 9.15
CA LEU A 82 13.48 -15.77 8.33
C LEU A 82 14.71 -15.09 8.96
N LEU A 83 14.51 -13.92 9.57
CA LEU A 83 15.57 -13.21 10.31
C LEU A 83 16.02 -13.96 11.56
N ALA A 84 15.12 -14.71 12.21
CA ALA A 84 15.47 -15.52 13.38
C ALA A 84 16.40 -16.73 13.05
N VAL A 85 16.37 -17.23 11.79
CA VAL A 85 17.17 -18.39 11.35
C VAL A 85 18.36 -18.01 10.47
N GLY A 86 18.47 -16.72 10.06
CA GLY A 86 19.59 -16.31 9.22
C GLY A 86 19.64 -14.81 8.98
N THR A 87 20.28 -14.41 7.90
CA THR A 87 20.51 -13.01 7.56
C THR A 87 19.36 -12.42 6.73
N TRP A 88 19.33 -11.10 6.60
CA TRP A 88 18.31 -10.38 5.81
C TRP A 88 18.24 -10.83 4.33
N GLN A 89 19.34 -11.37 3.77
CA GLN A 89 19.39 -11.92 2.42
C GLN A 89 18.40 -13.09 2.22
N LEU A 90 18.11 -13.87 3.29
CA LEU A 90 17.14 -14.96 3.22
C LEU A 90 15.74 -14.49 2.81
N ILE A 91 15.36 -13.28 3.17
CA ILE A 91 14.07 -12.70 2.76
C ILE A 91 14.01 -12.57 1.23
N PHE A 92 15.09 -12.09 0.62
CA PHE A 92 15.16 -11.92 -0.83
C PHE A 92 15.27 -13.27 -1.56
N TRP A 93 15.98 -14.25 -1.00
CA TRP A 93 15.99 -15.61 -1.53
C TRP A 93 14.60 -16.24 -1.49
N ALA A 94 13.86 -16.09 -0.40
CA ALA A 94 12.48 -16.56 -0.31
C ALA A 94 11.57 -15.89 -1.36
N MET A 95 11.72 -14.58 -1.57
CA MET A 95 11.00 -13.84 -2.63
C MET A 95 11.37 -14.34 -4.03
N ALA A 96 12.65 -14.64 -4.28
CA ALA A 96 13.11 -15.19 -5.55
C ALA A 96 12.51 -16.58 -5.82
N ILE A 97 12.50 -17.46 -4.81
CA ILE A 97 11.91 -18.81 -4.92
C ILE A 97 10.41 -18.72 -5.23
N VAL A 98 9.66 -17.88 -4.50
CA VAL A 98 8.23 -17.64 -4.77
C VAL A 98 8.06 -17.07 -6.17
N GLY A 99 8.93 -16.14 -6.59
CA GLY A 99 8.91 -15.59 -7.95
C GLY A 99 9.09 -16.66 -9.02
N VAL A 100 10.04 -17.59 -8.85
CA VAL A 100 10.26 -18.69 -9.78
C VAL A 100 9.07 -19.65 -9.83
N MET A 101 8.47 -19.97 -8.67
CA MET A 101 7.27 -20.81 -8.62
C MET A 101 6.09 -20.15 -9.35
N LEU A 102 5.89 -18.86 -9.14
CA LEU A 102 4.85 -18.11 -9.84
C LEU A 102 5.15 -17.99 -11.34
N PHE A 103 6.41 -17.79 -11.73
CA PHE A 103 6.82 -17.78 -13.13
C PHE A 103 6.52 -19.11 -13.81
N ALA A 104 6.82 -20.24 -13.16
CA ALA A 104 6.46 -21.55 -13.65
C ALA A 104 4.94 -21.72 -13.77
N ALA A 105 4.16 -21.20 -12.83
CA ALA A 105 2.70 -21.22 -12.89
C ALA A 105 2.12 -20.42 -14.07
N LEU A 106 2.83 -19.39 -14.57
CA LEU A 106 2.37 -18.62 -15.73
C LEU A 106 2.25 -19.43 -17.02
N PHE A 107 3.02 -20.51 -17.16
CA PHE A 107 2.93 -21.39 -18.35
C PHE A 107 1.60 -22.16 -18.42
N PHE A 108 0.89 -22.28 -17.29
CA PHE A 108 -0.42 -22.92 -17.23
C PHE A 108 -1.58 -21.92 -17.42
N LEU A 109 -1.28 -20.60 -17.48
CA LEU A 109 -2.31 -19.58 -17.67
C LEU A 109 -2.61 -19.39 -19.16
N PRO A 110 -3.90 -19.48 -19.58
CA PRO A 110 -4.27 -19.20 -20.96
C PRO A 110 -4.15 -17.69 -21.27
N GLU A 111 -3.89 -17.37 -22.54
CA GLU A 111 -3.98 -15.98 -23.02
C GLU A 111 -5.45 -15.52 -22.96
N THR A 112 -5.72 -14.42 -22.26
CA THR A 112 -7.09 -13.98 -21.98
C THR A 112 -7.61 -12.91 -22.92
N LEU A 113 -6.71 -12.22 -23.65
CA LEU A 113 -7.10 -11.14 -24.57
C LEU A 113 -7.19 -11.65 -26.01
N PRO A 114 -8.40 -11.71 -26.63
CA PRO A 114 -8.58 -12.08 -28.02
C PRO A 114 -7.76 -11.18 -28.95
N GLN A 115 -7.19 -11.74 -30.01
CA GLN A 115 -6.35 -10.97 -30.97
C GLN A 115 -7.10 -9.81 -31.60
N GLU A 116 -8.39 -9.96 -31.83
CA GLU A 116 -9.29 -8.98 -32.46
C GLU A 116 -9.49 -7.71 -31.61
N THR A 117 -9.35 -7.81 -30.29
CA THR A 117 -9.55 -6.69 -29.35
C THR A 117 -8.25 -5.96 -28.98
N ARG A 118 -7.11 -6.39 -29.52
CA ARG A 118 -5.79 -5.76 -29.30
C ARG A 118 -5.66 -4.48 -30.12
N ALA A 119 -6.36 -3.43 -29.72
CA ALA A 119 -6.20 -2.12 -30.34
C ALA A 119 -4.90 -1.45 -29.85
N PRO A 120 -4.04 -0.93 -30.73
CA PRO A 120 -2.90 -0.11 -30.35
C PRO A 120 -3.43 1.24 -29.82
N GLN A 121 -3.57 1.37 -28.51
CA GLN A 121 -3.87 2.67 -27.92
C GLN A 121 -2.61 3.53 -27.93
N SER A 122 -2.68 4.70 -28.54
CA SER A 122 -1.57 5.66 -28.54
C SER A 122 -1.28 6.12 -27.11
N PHE A 123 -0.04 5.95 -26.67
CA PHE A 123 0.43 6.44 -25.37
C PHE A 123 0.16 7.94 -25.19
N LEU A 124 0.27 8.74 -26.24
CA LEU A 124 0.03 10.19 -26.24
C LEU A 124 -1.40 10.55 -25.84
N HIS A 125 -2.39 9.77 -26.26
CA HIS A 125 -3.78 10.00 -25.89
C HIS A 125 -4.03 9.77 -24.38
N THR A 126 -3.29 8.86 -23.76
CA THR A 126 -3.35 8.57 -22.33
C THR A 126 -2.82 9.75 -21.51
N PHE A 127 -1.72 10.40 -21.94
CA PHE A 127 -1.17 11.58 -21.26
C PHE A 127 -2.10 12.80 -21.32
N GLY A 128 -2.84 13.00 -22.42
CA GLY A 128 -3.87 14.05 -22.50
C GLY A 128 -4.97 13.91 -21.45
N ASN A 129 -5.36 12.68 -21.14
CA ASN A 129 -6.36 12.40 -20.10
C ASN A 129 -5.88 12.80 -18.69
N TYR A 130 -4.58 12.64 -18.38
CA TYR A 130 -4.03 13.05 -17.08
C TYR A 130 -4.10 14.57 -16.90
N GLY A 131 -3.84 15.36 -17.93
CA GLY A 131 -3.98 16.84 -17.87
C GLY A 131 -5.41 17.28 -17.53
N ASN A 132 -6.42 16.61 -18.08
CA ASN A 132 -7.83 16.88 -17.76
C ASN A 132 -8.20 16.45 -16.34
N LEU A 133 -7.64 15.34 -15.83
CA LEU A 133 -7.86 14.87 -14.47
C LEU A 133 -7.26 15.81 -13.43
N LEU A 134 -6.06 16.33 -13.67
CA LEU A 134 -5.40 17.30 -12.79
C LEU A 134 -6.19 18.62 -12.68
N LYS A 135 -6.94 19.00 -13.72
CA LYS A 135 -7.83 20.18 -13.71
C LYS A 135 -9.17 19.93 -13.03
N ASN A 136 -9.55 18.67 -12.81
CA ASN A 136 -10.80 18.34 -12.13
C ASN A 136 -10.66 18.52 -10.61
N GLY A 137 -11.06 19.67 -10.09
CA GLY A 137 -10.90 20.02 -8.68
C GLY A 137 -11.61 19.08 -7.70
N ARG A 138 -12.74 18.44 -8.11
CA ARG A 138 -13.44 17.46 -7.26
C ARG A 138 -12.65 16.15 -7.16
N TYR A 139 -12.17 15.65 -8.28
CA TYR A 139 -11.31 14.47 -8.36
C TYR A 139 -10.02 14.68 -7.57
N MET A 140 -9.35 15.82 -7.79
CA MET A 140 -8.07 16.12 -7.13
C MET A 140 -8.19 16.28 -5.62
N ARG A 141 -9.28 16.85 -5.09
CA ARG A 141 -9.50 16.93 -3.64
C ARG A 141 -9.53 15.56 -2.98
N TYR A 142 -10.26 14.59 -3.54
CA TYR A 142 -10.26 13.23 -3.00
C TYR A 142 -8.91 12.54 -3.21
N THR A 143 -8.28 12.71 -4.35
CA THR A 143 -6.97 12.13 -4.66
C THR A 143 -5.89 12.66 -3.71
N ILE A 144 -5.82 13.97 -3.47
CA ILE A 144 -4.87 14.58 -2.54
C ILE A 144 -5.15 14.10 -1.11
N CYS A 145 -6.42 14.05 -0.69
CA CYS A 145 -6.81 13.57 0.63
C CYS A 145 -6.30 12.14 0.90
N VAL A 146 -6.54 11.21 0.00
CA VAL A 146 -6.06 9.83 0.20
C VAL A 146 -4.54 9.73 0.06
N THR A 147 -3.92 10.49 -0.84
CA THR A 147 -2.46 10.53 -1.01
C THR A 147 -1.78 11.03 0.26
N ALA A 148 -2.25 12.15 0.82
CA ALA A 148 -1.75 12.69 2.07
C ALA A 148 -1.88 11.69 3.22
N PHE A 149 -3.05 11.07 3.38
CA PHE A 149 -3.26 10.02 4.37
C PHE A 149 -2.26 8.85 4.19
N TYR A 150 -1.96 8.45 2.95
CA TYR A 150 -0.99 7.39 2.68
C TYR A 150 0.46 7.80 2.93
N VAL A 151 0.82 9.10 2.85
CA VAL A 151 2.12 9.58 3.37
C VAL A 151 2.26 9.19 4.84
N ALA A 152 1.23 9.42 5.66
CA ALA A 152 1.24 9.05 7.07
C ALA A 152 1.30 7.52 7.28
N VAL A 153 0.53 6.75 6.49
CA VAL A 153 0.57 5.28 6.54
C VAL A 153 1.97 4.76 6.25
N TYR A 154 2.62 5.26 5.19
CA TYR A 154 3.97 4.83 4.83
C TYR A 154 5.04 5.36 5.78
N ALA A 155 4.85 6.52 6.40
CA ALA A 155 5.73 7.00 7.47
C ALA A 155 5.75 6.02 8.65
N PHE A 156 4.59 5.47 9.01
CA PHE A 156 4.54 4.40 10.02
C PHE A 156 5.17 3.10 9.50
N VAL A 157 4.81 2.63 8.30
CA VAL A 157 5.36 1.37 7.76
C VAL A 157 6.88 1.39 7.71
N SER A 158 7.48 2.51 7.28
CA SER A 158 8.93 2.66 7.16
C SER A 158 9.61 2.99 8.49
N GLY A 159 8.95 3.76 9.37
CA GLY A 159 9.53 4.21 10.64
C GLY A 159 9.31 3.26 11.82
N SER A 160 8.25 2.44 11.79
CA SER A 160 7.89 1.60 12.93
C SER A 160 8.95 0.57 13.33
N PRO A 161 9.76 -0.06 12.44
CA PRO A 161 10.83 -0.95 12.87
C PRO A 161 11.86 -0.23 13.75
N SER A 162 12.30 0.96 13.35
CA SER A 162 13.24 1.76 14.14
C SER A 162 12.65 2.16 15.49
N VAL A 163 11.39 2.57 15.51
CA VAL A 163 10.71 2.96 16.75
C VAL A 163 10.49 1.76 17.68
N TYR A 164 9.95 0.66 17.17
CA TYR A 164 9.59 -0.47 18.03
C TYR A 164 10.79 -1.32 18.44
N ILE A 165 11.68 -1.64 17.50
CA ILE A 165 12.82 -2.54 17.75
C ILE A 165 13.97 -1.75 18.35
N THR A 166 14.41 -0.65 17.72
CA THR A 166 15.62 0.07 18.14
C THR A 166 15.36 0.94 19.36
N HIS A 167 14.27 1.75 19.37
CA HIS A 167 14.00 2.70 20.47
C HIS A 167 13.35 2.03 21.68
N PHE A 168 12.31 1.18 21.48
CA PHE A 168 11.62 0.50 22.57
C PHE A 168 12.19 -0.88 22.92
N GLY A 169 13.18 -1.39 22.18
CA GLY A 169 13.85 -2.66 22.46
C GLY A 169 12.96 -3.89 22.28
N ILE A 170 11.92 -3.82 21.44
CA ILE A 170 11.05 -4.97 21.19
C ILE A 170 11.81 -5.98 20.32
N PRO A 171 11.89 -7.26 20.72
CA PRO A 171 12.50 -8.29 19.90
C PRO A 171 11.84 -8.36 18.51
N GLU A 172 12.65 -8.50 17.45
CA GLU A 172 12.20 -8.50 16.05
C GLU A 172 11.07 -9.49 15.78
N GLN A 173 11.09 -10.64 16.44
CA GLN A 173 10.06 -11.68 16.32
C GLN A 173 8.66 -11.22 16.77
N TYR A 174 8.55 -10.23 17.67
CA TYR A 174 7.28 -9.70 18.14
C TYR A 174 6.80 -8.48 17.36
N PHE A 175 7.65 -7.88 16.51
CA PHE A 175 7.26 -6.75 15.68
C PHE A 175 6.00 -7.03 14.84
N GLY A 176 5.90 -8.26 14.30
CA GLY A 176 4.74 -8.69 13.53
C GLY A 176 3.42 -8.63 14.28
N LEU A 177 3.41 -8.81 15.62
CA LEU A 177 2.20 -8.70 16.44
C LEU A 177 1.71 -7.25 16.52
N PHE A 178 2.60 -6.30 16.78
CA PHE A 178 2.26 -4.88 16.84
C PHE A 178 1.78 -4.35 15.48
N PHE A 179 2.39 -4.80 14.40
CA PHE A 179 1.93 -4.48 13.06
C PHE A 179 0.57 -5.13 12.75
N GLY A 180 0.39 -6.38 13.14
CA GLY A 180 -0.84 -7.15 12.94
C GLY A 180 -2.06 -6.55 13.65
N ILE A 181 -1.90 -5.98 14.85
CA ILE A 181 -2.97 -5.27 15.57
C ILE A 181 -3.54 -4.15 14.71
N ASN A 182 -2.70 -3.37 14.03
CA ASN A 182 -3.15 -2.29 13.14
C ASN A 182 -3.96 -2.85 11.95
N ILE A 183 -3.54 -3.98 11.36
CA ILE A 183 -4.26 -4.62 10.27
C ILE A 183 -5.62 -5.17 10.72
N LEU A 184 -5.71 -5.71 11.93
CA LEU A 184 -6.99 -6.10 12.52
C LEU A 184 -7.93 -4.89 12.64
N GLY A 185 -7.44 -3.75 13.10
CA GLY A 185 -8.20 -2.50 13.16
C GLY A 185 -8.75 -2.07 11.79
N VAL A 186 -7.89 -2.08 10.76
CA VAL A 186 -8.31 -1.80 9.36
C VAL A 186 -9.41 -2.76 8.91
N THR A 187 -9.26 -4.04 9.19
CA THR A 187 -10.21 -5.08 8.77
C THR A 187 -11.56 -4.89 9.48
N MET A 188 -11.57 -4.64 10.78
CA MET A 188 -12.77 -4.38 11.57
C MET A 188 -13.52 -3.14 11.07
N VAL A 189 -12.80 -2.04 10.84
CA VAL A 189 -13.40 -0.79 10.34
C VAL A 189 -13.85 -0.93 8.89
N SER A 190 -13.14 -1.69 8.05
CA SER A 190 -13.59 -2.02 6.69
C SER A 190 -14.89 -2.84 6.69
N ALA A 191 -15.04 -3.79 7.62
CA ALA A 191 -16.28 -4.55 7.79
C ALA A 191 -17.43 -3.64 8.27
N LEU A 192 -17.14 -2.74 9.22
CA LEU A 192 -18.09 -1.75 9.70
C LEU A 192 -18.50 -0.77 8.59
N ASN A 193 -17.57 -0.36 7.73
CA ASN A 193 -17.84 0.56 6.61
C ASN A 193 -18.95 0.05 5.70
N ARG A 194 -19.01 -1.28 5.43
CA ARG A 194 -20.08 -1.88 4.63
C ARG A 194 -21.46 -1.65 5.23
N ARG A 195 -21.59 -1.63 6.56
CA ARG A 195 -22.85 -1.33 7.27
C ARG A 195 -23.14 0.15 7.24
N LEU A 196 -22.14 0.99 7.51
CA LEU A 196 -22.27 2.44 7.57
C LEU A 196 -22.65 3.06 6.22
N LEU A 197 -22.19 2.50 5.10
CA LEU A 197 -22.55 2.92 3.74
C LEU A 197 -24.05 2.75 3.41
N ARG A 198 -24.80 1.99 4.21
CA ARG A 198 -26.26 1.88 4.06
C ARG A 198 -26.99 3.11 4.61
N THR A 199 -26.35 3.85 5.51
CA THR A 199 -26.99 4.96 6.24
C THR A 199 -26.34 6.31 5.96
N TYR A 200 -25.04 6.32 5.70
CA TYR A 200 -24.26 7.54 5.54
C TYR A 200 -23.66 7.68 4.13
N THR A 201 -23.54 8.92 3.66
CA THR A 201 -22.86 9.23 2.40
C THR A 201 -21.34 9.09 2.53
N LEU A 202 -20.67 8.94 1.38
CA LEU A 202 -19.19 8.84 1.34
C LEU A 202 -18.51 10.03 2.03
N ASP A 203 -19.00 11.26 1.77
CA ASP A 203 -18.42 12.49 2.33
C ASP A 203 -18.53 12.54 3.86
N VAL A 204 -19.67 12.11 4.42
CA VAL A 204 -19.86 12.05 5.88
C VAL A 204 -18.92 11.05 6.52
N LEU A 205 -18.75 9.88 5.90
CA LEU A 205 -17.83 8.84 6.39
C LEU A 205 -16.38 9.30 6.32
N ILE A 206 -15.97 9.92 5.21
CA ILE A 206 -14.62 10.49 5.05
C ILE A 206 -14.36 11.53 6.14
N ARG A 207 -15.24 12.51 6.31
CA ARG A 207 -15.07 13.58 7.30
C ARG A 207 -14.97 13.05 8.74
N ARG A 208 -15.84 12.13 9.14
CA ARG A 208 -15.79 11.51 10.48
C ARG A 208 -14.52 10.71 10.71
N SER A 209 -14.10 9.93 9.72
CA SER A 209 -12.88 9.14 9.82
C SER A 209 -11.63 10.01 9.83
N LEU A 210 -11.60 11.10 9.05
CA LEU A 210 -10.53 12.09 9.13
C LEU A 210 -10.49 12.78 10.49
N ALA A 211 -11.64 13.15 11.08
CA ALA A 211 -11.67 13.73 12.42
C ALA A 211 -11.06 12.79 13.47
N VAL A 212 -11.38 11.49 13.41
CA VAL A 212 -10.74 10.49 14.28
C VAL A 212 -9.24 10.40 14.03
N ALA A 213 -8.82 10.36 12.75
CA ALA A 213 -7.39 10.30 12.39
C ALA A 213 -6.62 11.53 12.85
N VAL A 214 -7.19 12.75 12.67
CA VAL A 214 -6.61 14.03 13.13
C VAL A 214 -6.47 14.03 14.66
N THR A 215 -7.52 13.68 15.38
CA THR A 215 -7.47 13.63 16.85
C THR A 215 -6.39 12.65 17.31
N ALA A 216 -6.36 11.45 16.74
CA ALA A 216 -5.36 10.44 17.08
C ALA A 216 -3.94 10.88 16.70
N ALA A 217 -3.75 11.60 15.59
CA ALA A 217 -2.45 12.12 15.19
C ALA A 217 -1.94 13.22 16.11
N ILE A 218 -2.81 14.11 16.59
CA ILE A 218 -2.48 15.12 17.59
C ILE A 218 -2.08 14.44 18.92
N VAL A 219 -2.84 13.45 19.36
CA VAL A 219 -2.51 12.66 20.58
C VAL A 219 -1.18 11.94 20.40
N LEU A 220 -0.94 11.31 19.25
CA LEU A 220 0.33 10.66 18.93
C LEU A 220 1.51 11.64 19.04
N ALA A 221 1.39 12.81 18.43
CA ALA A 221 2.44 13.83 18.48
C ALA A 221 2.68 14.32 19.92
N ALA A 222 1.63 14.61 20.67
CA ALA A 222 1.75 15.05 22.06
C ALA A 222 2.42 14.00 22.96
N LEU A 223 2.02 12.73 22.85
CA LEU A 223 2.60 11.64 23.62
C LEU A 223 4.06 11.34 23.21
N SER A 224 4.38 11.45 21.92
CA SER A 224 5.75 11.25 21.42
C SER A 224 6.69 12.39 21.84
N LEU A 225 6.19 13.63 21.97
CA LEU A 225 6.99 14.78 22.42
C LEU A 225 7.24 14.75 23.92
N THR A 226 6.25 14.32 24.70
CA THR A 226 6.32 14.27 26.17
C THR A 226 6.88 12.95 26.70
N GLU A 227 7.04 11.94 25.83
CA GLU A 227 7.45 10.56 26.18
C GLU A 227 6.51 9.86 27.16
N ILE A 228 5.33 10.46 27.41
CA ILE A 228 4.31 9.90 28.31
C ILE A 228 3.68 8.67 27.65
N GLY A 229 3.56 7.58 28.44
CA GLY A 229 2.94 6.33 27.99
C GLY A 229 3.90 5.37 27.27
N GLY A 230 5.16 5.76 27.02
CA GLY A 230 6.18 4.91 26.41
C GLY A 230 5.68 4.25 25.11
N LEU A 231 5.85 2.94 24.99
CA LEU A 231 5.40 2.16 23.82
C LEU A 231 3.89 2.33 23.52
N TRP A 232 3.04 2.28 24.55
CA TRP A 232 1.59 2.38 24.38
C TRP A 232 1.14 3.78 23.95
N GLY A 233 1.94 4.82 24.26
CA GLY A 233 1.75 6.18 23.76
C GLY A 233 1.89 6.28 22.25
N VAL A 234 2.57 5.32 21.61
CA VAL A 234 2.66 5.21 20.13
C VAL A 234 1.65 4.21 19.59
N VAL A 235 1.57 3.01 20.16
CA VAL A 235 0.74 1.91 19.68
C VAL A 235 -0.75 2.26 19.64
N ALA A 236 -1.28 2.84 20.72
CA ALA A 236 -2.71 3.11 20.81
C ALA A 236 -3.19 4.17 19.82
N PRO A 237 -2.58 5.37 19.71
CA PRO A 237 -3.00 6.32 18.67
C PRO A 237 -2.80 5.78 17.24
N MET A 238 -1.72 5.04 16.99
CA MET A 238 -1.46 4.43 15.69
C MET A 238 -2.54 3.42 15.30
N PHE A 239 -3.03 2.63 16.25
CA PHE A 239 -4.17 1.73 16.01
C PHE A 239 -5.40 2.47 15.49
N PHE A 240 -5.74 3.61 16.09
CA PHE A 240 -6.89 4.42 15.63
C PHE A 240 -6.62 5.03 14.25
N ILE A 241 -5.43 5.61 14.01
CA ILE A 241 -5.07 6.17 12.69
C ILE A 241 -5.18 5.09 11.62
N PHE A 242 -4.53 3.93 11.82
CA PHE A 242 -4.57 2.83 10.86
C PHE A 242 -5.97 2.28 10.63
N SER A 243 -6.75 2.12 11.69
CA SER A 243 -8.12 1.61 11.60
C SER A 243 -8.99 2.47 10.67
N THR A 244 -8.82 3.80 10.68
CA THR A 244 -9.55 4.71 9.78
C THR A 244 -9.26 4.48 8.31
N ASN A 245 -8.12 3.84 7.96
CA ASN A 245 -7.79 3.48 6.58
C ASN A 245 -8.88 2.62 5.92
N GLY A 246 -9.55 1.77 6.70
CA GLY A 246 -10.67 0.94 6.22
C GLY A 246 -11.85 1.73 5.64
N ILE A 247 -12.03 2.97 6.07
CA ILE A 247 -13.05 3.88 5.54
C ILE A 247 -12.43 4.89 4.57
N ILE A 248 -11.34 5.56 4.99
CA ILE A 248 -10.73 6.66 4.22
C ILE A 248 -10.33 6.16 2.82
N ALA A 249 -9.56 5.08 2.71
CA ALA A 249 -9.13 4.57 1.41
C ALA A 249 -10.33 4.15 0.53
N ALA A 250 -11.26 3.37 1.09
CA ALA A 250 -12.38 2.85 0.32
C ALA A 250 -13.33 3.96 -0.16
N CYS A 251 -13.74 4.86 0.76
CA CYS A 251 -14.72 5.91 0.44
C CYS A 251 -14.11 7.01 -0.43
N THR A 252 -12.85 7.39 -0.18
CA THR A 252 -12.18 8.44 -0.95
C THR A 252 -11.86 7.98 -2.38
N ASN A 253 -11.40 6.73 -2.56
CA ASN A 253 -11.19 6.16 -3.88
C ASN A 253 -12.51 6.07 -4.67
N ALA A 254 -13.59 5.62 -4.04
CA ALA A 254 -14.90 5.57 -4.67
C ALA A 254 -15.40 6.97 -5.06
N ALA A 255 -15.26 7.96 -4.18
CA ALA A 255 -15.66 9.34 -4.43
C ALA A 255 -14.83 10.00 -5.54
N ALA A 256 -13.52 9.74 -5.58
CA ALA A 256 -12.63 10.22 -6.64
C ALA A 256 -13.07 9.66 -8.00
N LEU A 257 -13.23 8.34 -8.10
CA LEU A 257 -13.58 7.68 -9.36
C LEU A 257 -15.00 8.02 -9.84
N SER A 258 -15.96 8.26 -8.93
CA SER A 258 -17.30 8.70 -9.28
C SER A 258 -17.38 10.17 -9.74
N SER A 259 -16.32 10.95 -9.52
CA SER A 259 -16.25 12.36 -9.92
C SER A 259 -15.76 12.57 -11.36
N VAL A 260 -15.45 11.50 -12.09
CA VAL A 260 -14.96 11.54 -13.47
C VAL A 260 -15.86 10.77 -14.42
N PRO A 261 -15.91 11.14 -15.71
CA PRO A 261 -16.67 10.38 -16.71
C PRO A 261 -16.16 8.94 -16.84
N THR A 262 -17.07 7.99 -17.11
CA THR A 262 -16.78 6.54 -17.20
C THR A 262 -15.63 6.23 -18.15
N ARG A 263 -15.52 6.94 -19.28
CA ARG A 263 -14.42 6.80 -20.26
C ARG A 263 -13.03 7.09 -19.69
N MET A 264 -12.94 7.87 -18.60
CA MET A 264 -11.68 8.28 -17.98
C MET A 264 -11.38 7.51 -16.67
N THR A 265 -12.29 6.63 -16.23
CA THR A 265 -12.13 5.92 -14.94
C THR A 265 -10.84 5.10 -14.87
N GLY A 266 -10.41 4.49 -15.97
CA GLY A 266 -9.13 3.75 -15.99
C GLY A 266 -7.91 4.65 -15.77
N ALA A 267 -7.83 5.79 -16.48
CA ALA A 267 -6.75 6.76 -16.31
C ALA A 267 -6.81 7.40 -14.90
N ALA A 268 -8.01 7.69 -14.40
CA ALA A 268 -8.20 8.22 -13.06
C ALA A 268 -7.74 7.22 -11.98
N ALA A 269 -8.09 5.95 -12.10
CA ALA A 269 -7.63 4.91 -11.17
C ALA A 269 -6.10 4.73 -11.21
N ALA A 270 -5.49 4.82 -12.40
CA ALA A 270 -4.04 4.75 -12.54
C ALA A 270 -3.34 5.94 -11.89
N LEU A 271 -3.79 7.17 -12.13
CA LEU A 271 -3.22 8.38 -11.54
C LEU A 271 -3.37 8.38 -10.01
N LEU A 272 -4.57 8.06 -9.51
CA LEU A 272 -4.86 7.97 -8.08
C LEU A 272 -3.97 6.92 -7.42
N GLY A 273 -3.89 5.72 -7.98
CA GLY A 273 -3.03 4.66 -7.45
C GLY A 273 -1.54 5.02 -7.48
N SER A 274 -1.07 5.66 -8.55
CA SER A 274 0.33 6.12 -8.65
C SER A 274 0.66 7.16 -7.58
N LEU A 275 -0.20 8.12 -7.33
CA LEU A 275 -0.01 9.13 -6.29
C LEU A 275 -0.11 8.51 -4.89
N GLN A 276 -1.12 7.67 -4.66
CA GLN A 276 -1.35 7.00 -3.39
C GLN A 276 -0.18 6.10 -2.98
N TYR A 277 0.28 5.21 -3.85
CA TYR A 277 1.40 4.32 -3.56
C TYR A 277 2.76 5.02 -3.69
N GLY A 278 2.90 5.96 -4.63
CA GLY A 278 4.10 6.78 -4.79
C GLY A 278 4.37 7.71 -3.61
N SER A 279 3.35 8.01 -2.78
CA SER A 279 3.51 8.79 -1.56
C SER A 279 4.49 8.17 -0.56
N GLY A 280 4.74 6.85 -0.66
CA GLY A 280 5.77 6.17 0.12
C GLY A 280 7.17 6.72 -0.09
N VAL A 281 7.48 7.22 -1.28
CA VAL A 281 8.77 7.88 -1.56
C VAL A 281 8.92 9.16 -0.73
N VAL A 282 7.84 9.96 -0.65
CA VAL A 282 7.82 11.19 0.16
C VAL A 282 8.02 10.86 1.63
N SER A 283 7.30 9.86 2.16
CA SER A 283 7.45 9.40 3.54
C SER A 283 8.86 8.95 3.88
N SER A 284 9.45 8.11 3.01
CA SER A 284 10.80 7.58 3.22
C SER A 284 11.85 8.69 3.16
N ALA A 285 11.70 9.66 2.23
CA ALA A 285 12.59 10.81 2.14
C ALA A 285 12.49 11.71 3.40
N LEU A 286 11.26 12.00 3.85
CA LEU A 286 11.06 12.79 5.08
C LEU A 286 11.64 12.08 6.31
N LEU A 287 11.43 10.77 6.44
CA LEU A 287 12.03 9.99 7.53
C LEU A 287 13.56 9.98 7.46
N ALA A 288 14.14 9.82 6.27
CA ALA A 288 15.60 9.83 6.11
C ALA A 288 16.22 11.18 6.53
N LEU A 289 15.52 12.30 6.29
CA LEU A 289 15.97 13.65 6.63
C LEU A 289 15.74 14.02 8.10
N LEU A 290 14.66 13.54 8.70
CA LEU A 290 14.20 13.98 10.02
C LEU A 290 14.42 12.94 11.13
N SER A 291 14.80 11.69 10.79
CA SER A 291 14.93 10.62 11.78
C SER A 291 16.12 10.89 12.71
N ASP A 292 15.82 10.92 13.99
CA ASP A 292 16.76 11.05 15.12
C ASP A 292 16.84 9.77 15.96
N GLY A 293 16.27 8.66 15.48
CA GLY A 293 16.17 7.40 16.21
C GLY A 293 15.03 7.36 17.24
N THR A 294 14.28 8.46 17.39
CA THR A 294 13.15 8.57 18.32
C THR A 294 11.80 8.46 17.60
N PRO A 295 10.69 8.23 18.31
CA PRO A 295 9.34 8.28 17.75
C PRO A 295 8.94 9.65 17.19
N ARG A 296 9.64 10.74 17.56
CA ARG A 296 9.28 12.14 17.26
C ARG A 296 9.23 12.43 15.77
N ALA A 297 10.23 11.96 15.01
CA ALA A 297 10.28 12.17 13.57
C ALA A 297 9.07 11.51 12.86
N MET A 298 8.82 10.23 13.17
CA MET A 298 7.70 9.49 12.60
C MET A 298 6.35 10.11 12.97
N SER A 299 6.13 10.40 14.26
CA SER A 299 4.88 10.98 14.76
C SER A 299 4.67 12.41 14.26
N GLY A 300 5.73 13.20 14.13
CA GLY A 300 5.70 14.55 13.58
C GLY A 300 5.26 14.56 12.12
N ILE A 301 5.85 13.70 11.27
CA ILE A 301 5.44 13.55 9.86
C ILE A 301 3.96 13.16 9.77
N ILE A 302 3.54 12.17 10.57
CA ILE A 302 2.15 11.69 10.59
C ILE A 302 1.20 12.82 10.99
N ALA A 303 1.53 13.58 12.04
CA ALA A 303 0.71 14.68 12.50
C ALA A 303 0.59 15.79 11.46
N VAL A 304 1.72 16.26 10.90
CA VAL A 304 1.73 17.35 9.91
C VAL A 304 0.93 17.01 8.65
N VAL A 305 0.93 15.75 8.24
CA VAL A 305 0.28 15.34 6.98
C VAL A 305 -1.20 15.03 7.17
N ILE A 306 -1.61 14.58 8.36
CA ILE A 306 -3.02 14.26 8.66
C ILE A 306 -3.81 15.51 9.10
N VAL A 307 -3.18 16.46 9.79
CA VAL A 307 -3.80 17.73 10.23
C VAL A 307 -3.78 18.76 9.12
#